data_30ffd4920a57f4dd62f6ca8789427def
#
_entry.id   30ffd4920a57f4dd62f6ca8789427def
#
_cell.length_a   1.000
_cell.length_b   1.000
_cell.length_c   1.000
_cell.angle_alpha   90.00
_cell.angle_beta   90.00
_cell.angle_gamma   90.00
#
_symmetry.space_group_name_H-M   'P 1'
#
loop_
_entity.id
_entity.type
_entity.pdbx_description
1 polymer ?
#
loop_
_entity_poly.entity_id
_entity_poly.type
_entity_poly.pdbx_seq_one_letter_code
_entity_poly.pdbx_strand_id
1 'polypeptide(L)'
;MVPCFAHQARSLIAGLLLCLSATSDATDSSQLKVRGKVILQEHCGRCHAIEAAGDSPLKQAPPMRDIYARFAPRELQAELREGMVSKHRAMPQIDFSDEDVDAILAYLYALAIKK
;
A
#
# COMPACT_ATOMS: atom_id res chain seq x y z
N MET A 1 64.31 -13.32 42.98
CA MET A 1 63.19 -12.48 43.37
C MET A 1 62.53 -11.95 42.12
N VAL A 2 61.45 -12.58 41.79
CA VAL A 2 60.68 -12.18 40.61
C VAL A 2 59.27 -11.91 41.12
N PRO A 3 58.57 -10.90 40.61
CA PRO A 3 57.15 -11.12 40.48
C PRO A 3 56.67 -10.99 39.05
N CYS A 4 55.90 -11.98 38.72
CA CYS A 4 54.96 -12.12 37.62
C CYS A 4 54.11 -10.85 37.44
N PHE A 5 54.02 -10.43 36.17
CA PHE A 5 52.90 -9.66 35.73
C PHE A 5 52.09 -10.52 34.74
N ALA A 6 51.00 -11.01 35.25
CA ALA A 6 49.97 -11.70 34.47
C ALA A 6 49.03 -10.64 33.82
N HIS A 7 48.98 -10.65 32.55
CA HIS A 7 47.87 -10.64 31.59
C HIS A 7 46.49 -10.24 32.10
N GLN A 8 46.00 -9.18 31.58
CA GLN A 8 44.58 -9.04 31.33
C GLN A 8 44.37 -8.46 29.90
N ALA A 9 44.37 -9.35 28.95
CA ALA A 9 43.83 -9.05 27.63
C ALA A 9 42.52 -9.80 27.51
N ARG A 10 41.41 -9.19 27.83
CA ARG A 10 40.06 -9.75 27.57
C ARG A 10 39.08 -8.64 27.17
N SER A 11 38.51 -8.81 25.97
CA SER A 11 37.16 -8.44 25.58
C SER A 11 36.94 -7.00 25.12
N LEU A 12 37.22 -6.75 23.86
CA LEU A 12 36.52 -5.74 23.05
C LEU A 12 36.03 -6.37 21.74
N ILE A 13 35.10 -7.35 21.83
CA ILE A 13 34.31 -7.83 20.70
C ILE A 13 32.90 -8.12 21.23
N ALA A 14 32.13 -7.10 21.50
CA ALA A 14 30.69 -7.22 21.69
C ALA A 14 30.06 -5.84 21.48
N GLY A 15 29.85 -5.45 20.26
CA GLY A 15 29.24 -4.14 20.00
C GLY A 15 28.93 -3.84 18.52
N LEU A 16 28.69 -4.88 17.69
CA LEU A 16 28.37 -4.60 16.30
C LEU A 16 27.34 -5.60 15.74
N LEU A 17 26.20 -5.74 16.38
CA LEU A 17 25.11 -6.60 15.87
C LEU A 17 23.72 -6.10 16.29
N LEU A 18 23.44 -4.81 16.15
CA LEU A 18 22.09 -4.26 16.41
C LEU A 18 21.73 -3.10 15.47
N CYS A 19 21.81 -3.28 14.17
CA CYS A 19 21.26 -2.28 13.22
C CYS A 19 20.80 -2.91 11.90
N LEU A 20 20.06 -4.03 11.92
CA LEU A 20 19.51 -4.60 10.69
C LEU A 20 18.03 -5.03 10.80
N SER A 21 17.18 -4.23 11.42
CA SER A 21 15.76 -4.62 11.55
C SER A 21 14.74 -3.57 11.10
N ALA A 22 15.14 -2.50 10.42
CA ALA A 22 14.22 -1.39 10.12
C ALA A 22 13.84 -1.24 8.63
N THR A 23 14.17 -2.18 7.75
CA THR A 23 13.95 -2.00 6.30
C THR A 23 12.76 -2.76 5.72
N SER A 24 12.12 -3.65 6.47
CA SER A 24 11.06 -4.52 5.93
C SER A 24 9.74 -3.78 5.70
N ASP A 25 9.31 -2.93 6.61
CA ASP A 25 7.99 -2.29 6.54
C ASP A 25 7.83 -1.28 5.39
N ALA A 26 8.87 -0.52 5.10
CA ALA A 26 8.84 0.47 4.02
C ALA A 26 8.79 -0.18 2.62
N THR A 27 9.46 -1.32 2.46
CA THR A 27 9.45 -2.08 1.21
C THR A 27 8.09 -2.70 0.96
N ASP A 28 7.47 -3.28 1.98
CA ASP A 28 6.16 -3.90 1.90
C ASP A 28 5.06 -2.88 1.54
N SER A 29 5.02 -1.73 2.21
CA SER A 29 4.11 -0.63 1.90
C SER A 29 4.26 -0.10 0.47
N SER A 30 5.49 -0.07 -0.04
CA SER A 30 5.78 0.36 -1.40
C SER A 30 5.26 -0.63 -2.44
N GLN A 31 5.46 -1.91 -2.21
CA GLN A 31 4.97 -3.00 -3.07
C GLN A 31 3.44 -3.06 -3.11
N LEU A 32 2.76 -2.89 -1.97
CA LEU A 32 1.31 -2.81 -1.90
C LEU A 32 0.75 -1.69 -2.79
N LYS A 33 1.34 -0.50 -2.74
CA LYS A 33 0.91 0.63 -3.59
C LYS A 33 1.09 0.34 -5.08
N VAL A 34 2.21 -0.27 -5.46
CA VAL A 34 2.45 -0.67 -6.86
C VAL A 34 1.42 -1.70 -7.31
N ARG A 35 1.17 -2.73 -6.49
CA ARG A 35 0.16 -3.75 -6.77
C ARG A 35 -1.23 -3.13 -6.90
N GLY A 36 -1.63 -2.28 -5.97
CA GLY A 36 -2.93 -1.60 -6.00
C GLY A 36 -3.13 -0.75 -7.26
N LYS A 37 -2.08 -0.04 -7.71
CA LYS A 37 -2.12 0.68 -8.98
C LYS A 37 -2.37 -0.25 -10.16
N VAL A 38 -1.67 -1.38 -10.23
CA VAL A 38 -1.83 -2.36 -11.33
C VAL A 38 -3.25 -2.91 -11.35
N ILE A 39 -3.78 -3.33 -10.19
CA ILE A 39 -5.14 -3.85 -10.08
C ILE A 39 -6.17 -2.81 -10.55
N LEU A 40 -6.05 -1.56 -10.09
CA LEU A 40 -6.94 -0.48 -10.53
C LEU A 40 -6.83 -0.19 -12.02
N GLN A 41 -5.61 -0.25 -12.58
CA GLN A 41 -5.40 -0.04 -14.01
C GLN A 41 -6.10 -1.13 -14.84
N GLU A 42 -5.99 -2.38 -14.43
CA GLU A 42 -6.55 -3.53 -15.15
C GLU A 42 -8.07 -3.58 -15.06
N HIS A 43 -8.63 -3.33 -13.89
CA HIS A 43 -10.05 -3.54 -13.62
C HIS A 43 -10.90 -2.27 -13.70
N CYS A 44 -10.33 -1.11 -13.40
CA CYS A 44 -11.07 0.16 -13.30
C CYS A 44 -10.64 1.20 -14.35
N GLY A 45 -9.38 1.14 -14.81
CA GLY A 45 -8.74 2.16 -15.64
C GLY A 45 -9.38 2.36 -17.02
N ARG A 46 -10.17 1.43 -17.51
CA ARG A 46 -10.92 1.60 -18.77
C ARG A 46 -12.00 2.68 -18.68
N CYS A 47 -12.55 2.89 -17.49
CA CYS A 47 -13.64 3.82 -17.26
C CYS A 47 -13.26 4.94 -16.31
N HIS A 48 -12.49 4.66 -15.27
CA HIS A 48 -12.13 5.60 -14.22
C HIS A 48 -10.69 6.09 -14.35
N ALA A 49 -10.47 7.38 -14.11
CA ALA A 49 -9.10 7.88 -13.90
C ALA A 49 -8.55 7.32 -12.58
N ILE A 50 -7.40 6.68 -12.64
CA ILE A 50 -6.73 6.08 -11.48
C ILE A 50 -5.59 6.92 -10.93
N GLU A 51 -5.18 7.96 -11.64
CA GLU A 51 -4.08 8.84 -11.25
C GLU A 51 -4.55 10.00 -10.36
N ALA A 52 -3.58 10.73 -9.80
CA ALA A 52 -3.82 11.89 -8.94
C ALA A 52 -4.48 13.07 -9.68
N ALA A 53 -4.35 13.12 -11.00
CA ALA A 53 -4.91 14.17 -11.87
C ALA A 53 -5.44 13.58 -13.17
N GLY A 54 -6.15 14.38 -13.93
CA GLY A 54 -6.75 13.99 -15.21
C GLY A 54 -8.19 13.52 -15.08
N ASP A 55 -8.86 13.47 -16.22
CA ASP A 55 -10.25 13.06 -16.34
C ASP A 55 -10.39 11.57 -16.60
N SER A 56 -11.52 11.00 -16.20
CA SER A 56 -11.85 9.62 -16.49
C SER A 56 -12.05 9.40 -17.99
N PRO A 57 -11.58 8.29 -18.57
CA PRO A 57 -11.86 7.94 -19.96
C PRO A 57 -13.36 7.91 -20.28
N LEU A 58 -14.17 7.40 -19.37
CA LEU A 58 -15.62 7.47 -19.43
C LEU A 58 -16.09 8.68 -18.62
N LYS A 59 -16.68 9.68 -19.28
CA LYS A 59 -17.08 10.95 -18.64
C LYS A 59 -18.05 10.80 -17.45
N GLN A 60 -18.88 9.75 -17.46
CA GLN A 60 -19.83 9.47 -16.38
C GLN A 60 -19.18 8.75 -15.18
N ALA A 61 -17.99 8.18 -15.37
CA ALA A 61 -17.29 7.47 -14.32
C ALA A 61 -16.46 8.47 -13.49
N PRO A 62 -16.69 8.60 -12.17
CA PRO A 62 -15.90 9.50 -11.35
C PRO A 62 -14.46 8.99 -11.23
N PRO A 63 -13.44 9.86 -11.14
CA PRO A 63 -12.08 9.47 -10.84
C PRO A 63 -12.00 8.69 -9.52
N MET A 64 -11.09 7.71 -9.43
CA MET A 64 -10.93 6.89 -8.22
C MET A 64 -10.57 7.72 -6.98
N ARG A 65 -9.83 8.79 -7.13
CA ARG A 65 -9.54 9.76 -6.05
C ARG A 65 -10.80 10.41 -5.47
N ASP A 66 -11.82 10.64 -6.31
CA ASP A 66 -13.09 11.24 -5.87
C ASP A 66 -13.99 10.19 -5.21
N ILE A 67 -13.96 8.95 -5.70
CA ILE A 67 -14.61 7.82 -5.04
C ILE A 67 -14.03 7.65 -3.65
N TYR A 68 -12.70 7.57 -3.53
CA TYR A 68 -12.02 7.44 -2.25
C TYR A 68 -12.36 8.56 -1.26
N ALA A 69 -12.51 9.79 -1.76
CA ALA A 69 -12.85 10.94 -0.93
C ALA A 69 -14.30 10.92 -0.40
N ARG A 70 -15.22 10.19 -1.06
CA ARG A 70 -16.64 10.11 -0.68
C ARG A 70 -16.95 9.04 0.34
N PHE A 71 -16.15 7.98 0.39
CA PHE A 71 -16.34 6.86 1.30
C PHE A 71 -15.47 6.99 2.54
N ALA A 72 -16.01 6.64 3.70
CA ALA A 72 -15.13 6.34 4.83
C ALA A 72 -14.27 5.11 4.48
N PRO A 73 -12.99 5.05 4.92
CA PRO A 73 -12.08 3.96 4.53
C PRO A 73 -12.64 2.55 4.74
N ARG A 74 -13.39 2.32 5.82
CA ARG A 74 -14.03 1.03 6.12
C ARG A 74 -15.20 0.72 5.20
N GLU A 75 -15.93 1.72 4.76
CA GLU A 75 -17.05 1.55 3.84
C GLU A 75 -16.52 1.14 2.46
N LEU A 76 -15.50 1.83 1.96
CA LEU A 76 -14.88 1.47 0.68
C LEU A 76 -14.27 0.07 0.72
N GLN A 77 -13.67 -0.32 1.85
CA GLN A 77 -13.17 -1.67 2.05
C GLN A 77 -14.27 -2.72 1.93
N ALA A 78 -15.41 -2.49 2.57
CA ALA A 78 -16.56 -3.40 2.50
C ALA A 78 -17.11 -3.48 1.07
N GLU A 79 -17.32 -2.35 0.41
CA GLU A 79 -17.80 -2.29 -0.98
C GLU A 79 -16.88 -3.04 -1.96
N LEU A 80 -15.55 -2.92 -1.81
CA LEU A 80 -14.59 -3.63 -2.63
C LEU A 80 -14.63 -5.15 -2.39
N ARG A 81 -14.83 -5.59 -1.14
CA ARG A 81 -14.97 -7.01 -0.80
C ARG A 81 -16.27 -7.62 -1.29
N GLU A 82 -17.33 -6.83 -1.30
CA GLU A 82 -18.65 -7.24 -1.78
C GLU A 82 -18.79 -7.12 -3.31
N GLY A 83 -17.72 -6.77 -4.02
CA GLY A 83 -17.67 -6.65 -5.46
C GLY A 83 -18.21 -5.32 -5.98
N MET A 84 -18.16 -4.24 -5.19
CA MET A 84 -18.63 -2.92 -5.59
C MET A 84 -20.02 -2.99 -6.23
N VAL A 85 -21.02 -3.39 -5.48
CA VAL A 85 -22.43 -3.45 -5.93
C VAL A 85 -22.88 -2.05 -6.32
N SER A 86 -22.46 -1.64 -7.48
CA SER A 86 -22.71 -0.32 -8.02
C SER A 86 -24.15 -0.24 -8.52
N LYS A 87 -24.78 0.89 -8.31
CA LYS A 87 -26.07 1.24 -8.92
C LYS A 87 -25.98 1.38 -10.45
N HIS A 88 -24.77 1.31 -11.02
CA HIS A 88 -24.52 1.43 -12.45
C HIS A 88 -24.40 0.05 -13.09
N ARG A 89 -25.39 -0.30 -13.90
CA ARG A 89 -25.42 -1.59 -14.63
C ARG A 89 -24.20 -1.83 -15.53
N ALA A 90 -23.51 -0.77 -15.95
CA ALA A 90 -22.34 -0.84 -16.82
C ALA A 90 -21.04 -1.15 -16.06
N MET A 91 -21.04 -1.08 -14.73
CA MET A 91 -19.87 -1.39 -13.92
C MET A 91 -19.83 -2.91 -13.67
N PRO A 92 -18.77 -3.60 -14.11
CA PRO A 92 -18.65 -5.04 -13.87
C PRO A 92 -18.48 -5.30 -12.37
N GLN A 93 -19.09 -6.36 -11.91
CA GLN A 93 -18.87 -6.86 -10.56
C GLN A 93 -17.57 -7.67 -10.55
N ILE A 94 -16.68 -7.37 -9.64
CA ILE A 94 -15.35 -7.98 -9.54
C ILE A 94 -15.13 -8.40 -8.09
N ASP A 95 -14.85 -9.68 -7.89
CA ASP A 95 -14.50 -10.22 -6.58
C ASP A 95 -12.99 -10.03 -6.36
N PHE A 96 -12.63 -9.19 -5.40
CA PHE A 96 -11.26 -8.96 -5.00
C PHE A 96 -10.91 -9.80 -3.77
N SER A 97 -9.71 -10.36 -3.73
CA SER A 97 -9.18 -10.96 -2.50
C SER A 97 -8.91 -9.88 -1.43
N ASP A 98 -8.80 -10.29 -0.18
CA ASP A 98 -8.47 -9.35 0.91
C ASP A 98 -7.16 -8.62 0.64
N GLU A 99 -6.15 -9.31 0.09
CA GLU A 99 -4.85 -8.74 -0.26
C GLU A 99 -4.96 -7.73 -1.41
N ASP A 100 -5.86 -7.96 -2.38
CA ASP A 100 -6.11 -7.01 -3.45
C ASP A 100 -6.80 -5.76 -2.94
N VAL A 101 -7.76 -5.91 -2.04
CA VAL A 101 -8.44 -4.79 -1.39
C VAL A 101 -7.46 -3.94 -0.59
N ASP A 102 -6.58 -4.57 0.19
CA ASP A 102 -5.56 -3.84 0.97
C ASP A 102 -4.59 -3.09 0.06
N ALA A 103 -4.18 -3.70 -1.06
CA ALA A 103 -3.32 -3.07 -2.06
C ALA A 103 -4.02 -1.87 -2.74
N ILE A 104 -5.28 -2.01 -3.13
CA ILE A 104 -6.10 -0.93 -3.71
C ILE A 104 -6.18 0.25 -2.74
N LEU A 105 -6.53 -0.02 -1.48
CA LEU A 105 -6.65 1.01 -0.46
C LEU A 105 -5.33 1.70 -0.16
N ALA A 106 -4.21 0.97 -0.13
CA ALA A 106 -2.89 1.54 0.06
C ALA A 106 -2.51 2.52 -1.06
N TYR A 107 -2.85 2.20 -2.30
CA TYR A 107 -2.64 3.11 -3.44
C TYR A 107 -3.53 4.35 -3.36
N LEU A 108 -4.83 4.18 -3.13
CA LEU A 108 -5.79 5.29 -3.04
C LEU A 108 -5.47 6.23 -1.88
N TYR A 109 -5.07 5.70 -0.74
CA TYR A 109 -4.57 6.51 0.38
C TYR A 109 -3.35 7.35 -0.03
N ALA A 110 -2.40 6.75 -0.74
CA ALA A 110 -1.22 7.46 -1.21
C ALA A 110 -1.54 8.59 -2.21
N LEU A 111 -2.62 8.47 -2.98
CA LEU A 111 -3.11 9.56 -3.82
C LEU A 111 -3.70 10.71 -2.99
N ALA A 112 -4.44 10.39 -1.94
CA ALA A 112 -5.12 11.38 -1.10
C ALA A 112 -4.14 12.27 -0.32
N ILE A 113 -2.99 11.74 0.12
CA ILE A 113 -1.99 12.49 0.89
C ILE A 113 -1.04 13.35 0.03
N LYS A 114 -1.06 13.20 -1.30
CA LYS A 114 -0.20 13.95 -2.22
C LYS A 114 -0.80 15.28 -2.70
N LYS A 115 -1.88 15.73 -2.08
CA LYS A 115 -2.52 17.02 -2.40
C LYS A 115 -1.76 18.19 -1.81
#